data_fcece2cceaeea5e8d9b7c75cc1e33357
#
_entry.id   fcece2cceaeea5e8d9b7c75cc1e33357
#
_cell.length_a   1.000
_cell.length_b   1.000
_cell.length_c   1.000
_cell.angle_alpha   90.00
_cell.angle_beta   90.00
_cell.angle_gamma   90.00
#
_symmetry.space_group_name_H-M   'P 1'
#
loop_
_entity.id
_entity.type
_entity.pdbx_description
1 polymer ?
#
loop_
_entity_poly.entity_id
_entity_poly.type
_entity_poly.pdbx_seq_one_letter_code
_entity_poly.pdbx_strand_id
1 'polypeptide(L)'
;MCGFVIALFVSCASTGFKAEKKTIELKGNPTTGYSWFYEIEDDSVISIEEDVKYLGAKGMVGAPSLFTYMVTARKSGSTKITFEYKRPWETQPALETKVYEVSVDDQGRLVISE
;
A
#
# COMPACT_ATOMS: atom_id res chain seq x y z
N MET A 1 3.25 -25.16 -39.48
CA MET A 1 3.63 -24.67 -39.10
C MET A 1 3.55 -23.91 -38.48
N CYS A 2 3.32 -23.71 -38.38
CA CYS A 2 3.51 -22.98 -37.79
C CYS A 2 3.27 -22.34 -37.14
N GLY A 3 2.96 -22.36 -37.16
CA GLY A 3 2.97 -21.59 -36.69
C GLY A 3 2.54 -21.55 -35.92
N PHE A 4 2.56 -21.65 -35.81
CA PHE A 4 2.49 -21.38 -35.07
C PHE A 4 2.58 -21.11 -34.15
N VAL A 5 2.50 -21.22 -34.13
CA VAL A 5 2.92 -20.98 -33.41
C VAL A 5 2.74 -20.28 -32.76
N ILE A 6 2.44 -19.98 -32.81
CA ILE A 6 2.53 -19.35 -32.23
C ILE A 6 2.06 -19.12 -31.34
N ALA A 7 1.58 -19.34 -31.45
CA ALA A 7 1.28 -19.02 -30.59
C ALA A 7 1.64 -19.05 -29.61
N LEU A 8 1.98 -19.31 -29.79
CA LEU A 8 2.56 -19.34 -28.90
C LEU A 8 2.84 -18.40 -28.27
N PHE A 9 2.63 -17.85 -28.38
CA PHE A 9 3.01 -17.10 -27.79
C PHE A 9 2.34 -16.36 -27.28
N VAL A 10 2.04 -16.17 -27.48
CA VAL A 10 1.15 -15.55 -27.07
C VAL A 10 0.74 -15.55 -25.75
N SER A 11 0.36 -16.39 -25.24
CA SER A 11 0.10 -16.50 -23.88
C SER A 11 1.24 -16.07 -23.04
N CYS A 12 2.40 -16.02 -23.57
CA CYS A 12 3.53 -15.57 -22.83
C CYS A 12 3.32 -14.21 -22.25
N ALA A 13 2.67 -13.34 -22.99
CA ALA A 13 2.50 -11.99 -22.52
C ALA A 13 1.62 -11.95 -21.27
N SER A 14 0.57 -12.74 -21.26
CA SER A 14 -0.33 -12.70 -20.13
C SER A 14 0.30 -13.32 -18.90
N THR A 15 1.26 -14.19 -19.06
CA THR A 15 1.90 -14.81 -17.91
C THR A 15 3.05 -13.98 -17.36
N GLY A 16 3.39 -12.89 -18.03
CA GLY A 16 4.49 -12.06 -17.61
C GLY A 16 4.19 -11.22 -16.37
N PHE A 17 2.93 -10.88 -16.14
CA PHE A 17 2.58 -10.00 -15.02
C PHE A 17 2.17 -10.85 -13.81
N LYS A 18 2.97 -10.73 -12.75
CA LYS A 18 2.73 -11.45 -11.51
C LYS A 18 2.73 -10.44 -10.38
N ALA A 19 1.55 -10.05 -9.94
CA ALA A 19 1.39 -8.97 -8.98
C ALA A 19 2.10 -9.28 -7.66
N GLU A 20 3.07 -8.45 -7.30
CA GLU A 20 3.73 -8.54 -6.00
C GLU A 20 2.93 -7.81 -4.95
N LYS A 21 3.17 -8.19 -3.69
CA LYS A 21 2.60 -7.54 -2.53
C LYS A 21 3.70 -7.14 -1.58
N LYS A 22 3.59 -5.96 -1.00
CA LYS A 22 4.51 -5.51 0.04
C LYS A 22 3.72 -4.84 1.13
N THR A 23 4.28 -4.85 2.33
CA THR A 23 3.59 -4.33 3.51
C THR A 23 4.32 -3.12 4.05
N ILE A 24 3.56 -2.08 4.37
CA ILE A 24 4.04 -0.91 5.09
C ILE A 24 3.43 -0.96 6.47
N GLU A 25 4.26 -0.81 7.52
CA GLU A 25 3.78 -0.84 8.90
C GLU A 25 4.06 0.50 9.56
N LEU A 26 3.03 1.06 10.18
CA LEU A 26 3.14 2.33 10.90
C LEU A 26 2.52 2.15 12.27
N LYS A 27 3.16 2.74 13.29
CA LYS A 27 2.63 2.71 14.64
C LYS A 27 1.86 3.98 14.92
N GLY A 28 0.76 3.84 15.64
CA GLY A 28 -0.04 4.97 16.05
C GLY A 28 -0.76 4.65 17.34
N ASN A 29 -1.43 5.64 17.90
CA ASN A 29 -2.17 5.47 19.14
C ASN A 29 -3.59 6.05 18.97
N PRO A 30 -4.52 5.23 18.47
CA PRO A 30 -5.88 5.72 18.20
C PRO A 30 -6.63 6.18 19.45
N THR A 31 -6.18 5.78 20.64
CA THR A 31 -6.84 6.22 21.88
C THR A 31 -6.70 7.72 22.10
N THR A 32 -5.74 8.36 21.43
CA THR A 32 -5.57 9.81 21.49
C THR A 32 -6.41 10.53 20.44
N GLY A 33 -7.11 9.79 19.60
CA GLY A 33 -7.87 10.34 18.49
C GLY A 33 -7.07 10.44 17.19
N TYR A 34 -5.76 10.26 17.27
CA TYR A 34 -4.92 10.26 16.09
C TYR A 34 -4.97 8.91 15.38
N SER A 35 -5.00 8.94 14.07
CA SER A 35 -4.95 7.75 13.24
C SER A 35 -4.21 8.07 11.96
N TRP A 36 -3.75 7.02 11.30
CA TRP A 36 -3.14 7.16 10.00
C TRP A 36 -4.21 7.15 8.94
N PHE A 37 -4.12 8.11 8.03
CA PHE A 37 -4.97 8.18 6.83
C PHE A 37 -4.05 8.14 5.63
N TYR A 38 -4.52 7.57 4.54
CA TYR A 38 -3.69 7.48 3.35
C TYR A 38 -4.45 7.89 2.11
N GLU A 39 -3.69 8.33 1.13
CA GLU A 39 -4.22 8.71 -0.17
C GLU A 39 -3.26 8.20 -1.23
N ILE A 40 -3.82 7.58 -2.26
CA ILE A 40 -3.04 7.07 -3.38
C ILE A 40 -3.22 8.04 -4.54
N GLU A 41 -2.11 8.51 -5.11
CA GLU A 41 -2.15 9.46 -6.21
C GLU A 41 -2.83 8.85 -7.44
N ASP A 42 -2.49 7.61 -7.77
CA ASP A 42 -3.10 6.88 -8.88
C ASP A 42 -3.42 5.46 -8.40
N ASP A 43 -4.67 5.24 -8.04
CA ASP A 43 -5.09 3.97 -7.48
C ASP A 43 -5.32 2.89 -8.53
N SER A 44 -5.06 3.18 -9.80
CA SER A 44 -5.09 2.15 -10.83
C SER A 44 -3.80 1.33 -10.85
N VAL A 45 -2.71 1.86 -10.28
CA VAL A 45 -1.41 1.20 -10.27
C VAL A 45 -1.30 0.18 -9.14
N ILE A 46 -1.87 0.50 -7.99
CA ILE A 46 -1.80 -0.34 -6.79
C ILE A 46 -3.14 -0.34 -6.06
N SER A 47 -3.31 -1.32 -5.18
CA SER A 47 -4.40 -1.32 -4.21
C SER A 47 -3.81 -1.50 -2.81
N ILE A 48 -4.53 -1.03 -1.80
CA ILE A 48 -4.08 -1.09 -0.42
C ILE A 48 -5.19 -1.69 0.43
N GLU A 49 -4.81 -2.63 1.31
CA GLU A 49 -5.69 -3.15 2.35
C GLU A 49 -5.10 -2.76 3.70
N GLU A 50 -5.93 -2.19 4.55
CA GLU A 50 -5.50 -1.74 5.86
C GLU A 50 -5.95 -2.73 6.94
N ASP A 51 -5.06 -2.98 7.89
CA ASP A 51 -5.37 -3.74 9.08
C ASP A 51 -4.77 -3.02 10.29
N VAL A 52 -5.52 -2.95 11.38
CA VAL A 52 -5.06 -2.27 12.58
C VAL A 52 -5.07 -3.26 13.72
N LYS A 53 -3.92 -3.44 14.35
CA LYS A 53 -3.76 -4.39 15.44
C LYS A 53 -3.33 -3.66 16.72
N TYR A 54 -4.11 -3.80 17.76
CA TYR A 54 -3.79 -3.24 19.07
C TYR A 54 -2.66 -4.05 19.71
N LEU A 55 -1.62 -3.36 20.14
CA LEU A 55 -0.42 -4.00 20.69
C LEU A 55 -0.43 -4.12 22.21
N GLY A 56 -1.44 -3.57 22.87
CA GLY A 56 -1.52 -3.64 24.32
C GLY A 56 -2.21 -4.89 24.80
N ALA A 57 -2.10 -5.13 26.10
CA ALA A 57 -2.83 -6.22 26.74
C ALA A 57 -4.29 -5.83 26.87
N LYS A 58 -5.15 -6.85 26.98
CA LYS A 58 -6.58 -6.63 27.17
C LYS A 58 -6.81 -5.76 28.40
N GLY A 59 -7.59 -4.70 28.23
CA GLY A 59 -7.88 -3.78 29.32
C GLY A 59 -6.85 -2.69 29.54
N MET A 60 -5.73 -2.75 28.81
CA MET A 60 -4.73 -1.70 28.88
C MET A 60 -5.18 -0.50 28.05
N VAL A 61 -4.94 0.72 28.57
CA VAL A 61 -5.30 1.95 27.89
C VAL A 61 -4.02 2.67 27.47
N GLY A 62 -4.04 3.27 26.29
CA GLY A 62 -2.91 4.08 25.84
C GLY A 62 -1.80 3.34 25.13
N ALA A 63 -1.93 2.03 24.94
CA ALA A 63 -0.94 1.28 24.18
C ALA A 63 -1.08 1.57 22.70
N PRO A 64 0.03 1.51 21.95
CA PRO A 64 -0.02 1.78 20.51
C PRO A 64 -0.72 0.67 19.74
N SER A 65 -1.12 0.99 18.52
CA SER A 65 -1.61 0.02 17.56
C SER A 65 -0.65 -0.02 16.37
N LEU A 66 -0.61 -1.18 15.71
CA LEU A 66 0.15 -1.35 14.50
C LEU A 66 -0.81 -1.24 13.32
N PHE A 67 -0.55 -0.25 12.46
CA PHE A 67 -1.31 -0.06 11.23
C PHE A 67 -0.53 -0.73 10.12
N THR A 68 -1.13 -1.73 9.51
CA THR A 68 -0.49 -2.51 8.45
C THR A 68 -1.22 -2.22 7.14
N TYR A 69 -0.45 -1.84 6.13
CA TYR A 69 -0.99 -1.53 4.81
C TYR A 69 -0.37 -2.49 3.81
N MET A 70 -1.20 -3.39 3.30
CA MET A 70 -0.74 -4.34 2.29
C MET A 70 -0.94 -3.73 0.91
N VAL A 71 0.16 -3.47 0.23
CA VAL A 71 0.18 -2.85 -1.09
C VAL A 71 0.31 -3.95 -2.13
N THR A 72 -0.63 -4.00 -3.06
CA THR A 72 -0.64 -5.01 -4.12
C THR A 72 -0.52 -4.29 -5.46
N ALA A 73 0.39 -4.76 -6.31
CA ALA A 73 0.53 -4.21 -7.66
C ALA A 73 -0.69 -4.57 -8.50
N ARG A 74 -1.19 -3.62 -9.29
CA ARG A 74 -2.34 -3.82 -10.17
C ARG A 74 -1.95 -3.73 -11.63
N LYS A 75 -1.13 -2.75 -11.99
CA LYS A 75 -0.64 -2.61 -13.36
C LYS A 75 0.69 -1.86 -13.32
N SER A 76 1.43 -1.91 -14.41
CA SER A 76 2.70 -1.17 -14.49
C SER A 76 2.43 0.33 -14.43
N GLY A 77 3.32 1.05 -13.80
CA GLY A 77 3.22 2.49 -13.64
C GLY A 77 3.89 2.97 -12.38
N SER A 78 3.70 4.25 -12.08
CA SER A 78 4.24 4.88 -10.88
C SER A 78 3.15 5.66 -10.16
N THR A 79 3.23 5.67 -8.84
CA THR A 79 2.29 6.43 -8.03
C THR A 79 2.95 6.80 -6.71
N LYS A 80 2.23 7.53 -5.88
CA LYS A 80 2.69 7.90 -4.54
C LYS A 80 1.59 7.59 -3.55
N ILE A 81 1.99 7.21 -2.36
CA ILE A 81 1.08 7.04 -1.23
C ILE A 81 1.47 8.07 -0.20
N THR A 82 0.51 8.90 0.22
CA THR A 82 0.72 9.88 1.27
C THR A 82 -0.02 9.41 2.51
N PHE A 83 0.73 9.23 3.59
CA PHE A 83 0.15 8.89 4.89
C PHE A 83 0.19 10.10 5.78
N GLU A 84 -0.92 10.38 6.45
CA GLU A 84 -1.01 11.50 7.38
C GLU A 84 -1.49 10.99 8.74
N TYR A 85 -0.78 11.36 9.79
CA TYR A 85 -1.16 11.02 11.16
C TYR A 85 -1.86 12.23 11.75
N LYS A 86 -3.17 12.13 11.93
CA LYS A 86 -3.97 13.29 12.30
C LYS A 86 -5.27 12.88 12.98
N ARG A 87 -5.92 13.87 13.56
CA ARG A 87 -7.30 13.75 14.05
C ARG A 87 -8.22 14.30 12.96
N PRO A 88 -9.17 13.50 12.45
CA PRO A 88 -9.96 13.92 11.28
C PRO A 88 -10.90 15.09 11.56
N TRP A 89 -11.24 15.36 12.82
CA TRP A 89 -12.14 16.45 13.16
C TRP A 89 -11.41 17.78 13.37
N GLU A 90 -10.08 17.79 13.30
CA GLU A 90 -9.29 19.02 13.48
C GLU A 90 -8.89 19.59 12.14
N THR A 91 -8.77 20.93 12.09
CA THR A 91 -8.30 21.61 10.89
C THR A 91 -6.79 21.81 10.90
N GLN A 92 -6.12 21.35 11.96
CA GLN A 92 -4.69 21.48 12.08
C GLN A 92 -3.97 20.62 11.05
N PRO A 93 -2.76 21.00 10.63
CA PRO A 93 -1.95 20.13 9.79
C PRO A 93 -1.69 18.79 10.47
N ALA A 94 -1.42 17.77 9.67
CA ALA A 94 -1.10 16.45 10.20
C ALA A 94 0.11 16.53 11.12
N LEU A 95 0.08 15.74 12.19
CA LEU A 95 1.19 15.69 13.13
C LEU A 95 2.43 15.10 12.47
N GLU A 96 2.21 14.16 11.59
CA GLU A 96 3.29 13.52 10.84
C GLU A 96 2.78 13.17 9.45
N THR A 97 3.62 13.33 8.44
CA THR A 97 3.30 12.99 7.05
C THR A 97 4.43 12.16 6.49
N LYS A 98 4.07 11.04 5.86
CA LYS A 98 5.04 10.18 5.18
C LYS A 98 4.60 9.98 3.74
N VAL A 99 5.53 10.13 2.82
CA VAL A 99 5.27 9.95 1.39
C VAL A 99 6.11 8.79 0.89
N TYR A 100 5.47 7.82 0.26
CA TYR A 100 6.15 6.68 -0.33
C TYR A 100 5.99 6.74 -1.84
N GLU A 101 7.09 6.58 -2.55
CA GLU A 101 7.06 6.46 -4.00
C GLU A 101 6.99 5.00 -4.38
N VAL A 102 6.10 4.68 -5.29
CA VAL A 102 5.80 3.30 -5.64
C VAL A 102 5.93 3.16 -7.15
N SER A 103 6.61 2.11 -7.58
CA SER A 103 6.67 1.78 -9.00
C SER A 103 6.39 0.31 -9.19
N VAL A 104 5.71 0.00 -10.29
CA VAL A 104 5.39 -1.36 -10.69
C VAL A 104 5.89 -1.52 -12.11
N ASP A 105 6.68 -2.55 -12.35
CA ASP A 105 7.18 -2.80 -13.71
C ASP A 105 6.21 -3.69 -14.49
N ASP A 106 6.58 -4.01 -15.73
CA ASP A 106 5.72 -4.79 -16.62
C ASP A 106 5.51 -6.21 -16.15
N GLN A 107 6.33 -6.67 -15.22
CA GLN A 107 6.23 -8.01 -14.67
C GLN A 107 5.50 -8.07 -13.35
N GLY A 108 5.06 -6.91 -12.86
CA GLY A 108 4.34 -6.85 -11.59
C GLY A 108 5.24 -6.66 -10.39
N ARG A 109 6.53 -6.40 -10.60
CA ARG A 109 7.46 -6.17 -9.50
C ARG A 109 7.17 -4.83 -8.87
N LEU A 110 7.04 -4.83 -7.57
CA LEU A 110 6.65 -3.66 -6.79
C LEU A 110 7.86 -3.13 -6.03
N VAL A 111 8.16 -1.84 -6.22
CA VAL A 111 9.24 -1.17 -5.51
C VAL A 111 8.64 0.01 -4.75
N ILE A 112 8.90 0.05 -3.45
CA ILE A 112 8.40 1.13 -2.59
C ILE A 112 9.60 1.77 -1.90
N SER A 113 9.68 3.09 -1.98
CA SER A 113 10.73 3.85 -1.30
C SER A 113 10.14 5.10 -0.66
N GLU A 114 10.71 5.46 0.49
CA GLU A 114 10.26 6.63 1.22
C GLU A 114 11.05 7.87 0.84
#